data_93fde4d2c985586e404f7d11a16ca70f
#
_entry.id   93fde4d2c985586e404f7d11a16ca70f
#
_cell.length_a   1.000
_cell.length_b   1.000
_cell.length_c   1.000
_cell.angle_alpha   90.00
_cell.angle_beta   90.00
_cell.angle_gamma   90.00
#
_symmetry.space_group_name_H-M   'P 1'
#
loop_
_entity.id
_entity.type
_entity.pdbx_description
1 polymer ?
#
loop_
_entity_poly.entity_id
_entity_poly.type
_entity_poly.pdbx_seq_one_letter_code
_entity_poly.pdbx_strand_id
1 'polypeptide(L)'
;MLCCALLLAVTASGFAQTTQRTPTETMREFYRMMREKKFREAFGISIYRPAIEDLSTQEFEDLRPDFEKMAVVVSEKIPAQVEISGEQISGDVATVFVKVLDADGKEKIEPATLIKIDNAWVVGDKDSLEMVRKAGKKFFFEARINAHHSDVQDMLTRISLAQVVYSQGHNGQFGNTAELITAGLVPKDLEGTESTGYRFQIFRAADGKSWYATAEPAQHGRTGRLSFYLDASGVRSGDVGGKPLIVKN
;
A
#
# COMPACT_ATOMS: atom_id res chain seq x y z
N MET A 1 -3.49 78.69 -24.59
CA MET A 1 -4.23 77.41 -24.94
C MET A 1 -3.26 76.26 -24.85
N LEU A 2 -3.36 75.50 -23.79
CA LEU A 2 -2.48 74.37 -23.52
C LEU A 2 -3.28 73.08 -23.84
N CYS A 3 -2.83 72.31 -24.84
CA CYS A 3 -3.43 71.06 -25.20
C CYS A 3 -2.68 69.95 -24.39
N CYS A 4 -3.36 69.38 -23.40
CA CYS A 4 -2.88 68.13 -22.69
C CYS A 4 -3.27 66.95 -23.51
N ALA A 5 -2.28 66.26 -24.07
CA ALA A 5 -2.46 64.91 -24.66
C ALA A 5 -2.36 63.86 -23.57
N LEU A 6 -3.48 63.16 -23.29
CA LEU A 6 -3.53 62.01 -22.39
C LEU A 6 -3.07 60.76 -23.15
N LEU A 7 -1.90 60.24 -22.82
CA LEU A 7 -1.44 58.90 -23.26
C LEU A 7 -2.10 57.84 -22.39
N LEU A 8 -3.04 57.09 -22.95
CA LEU A 8 -3.57 55.83 -22.36
C LEU A 8 -2.56 54.69 -22.57
N ALA A 9 -1.85 54.32 -21.51
CA ALA A 9 -1.05 53.13 -21.49
C ALA A 9 -1.97 51.90 -21.29
N VAL A 10 -2.20 51.16 -22.35
CA VAL A 10 -2.86 49.86 -22.29
C VAL A 10 -1.86 48.85 -21.74
N THR A 11 -1.97 48.49 -20.46
CA THR A 11 -1.24 47.37 -19.86
C THR A 11 -1.92 46.08 -20.31
N ALA A 12 -1.33 45.41 -21.28
CA ALA A 12 -1.69 44.01 -21.61
C ALA A 12 -1.31 43.10 -20.45
N SER A 13 -2.28 42.76 -19.60
CA SER A 13 -2.14 41.67 -18.63
C SER A 13 -2.06 40.37 -19.40
N GLY A 14 -0.85 39.89 -19.65
CA GLY A 14 -0.62 38.57 -20.17
C GLY A 14 -1.12 37.56 -19.14
N PHE A 15 -2.27 36.97 -19.39
CA PHE A 15 -2.67 35.71 -18.72
C PHE A 15 -1.63 34.68 -19.10
N ALA A 16 -0.76 34.32 -18.16
CA ALA A 16 0.06 33.12 -18.29
C ALA A 16 -0.92 31.93 -18.44
N GLN A 17 -1.12 31.46 -19.67
CA GLN A 17 -1.75 30.19 -19.91
C GLN A 17 -0.88 29.16 -19.19
N THR A 18 -1.39 28.62 -18.08
CA THR A 18 -0.84 27.41 -17.50
C THR A 18 -0.97 26.33 -18.56
N THR A 19 0.13 26.06 -19.26
CA THR A 19 0.21 25.01 -20.28
C THR A 19 -0.17 23.72 -19.60
N GLN A 20 -1.30 23.15 -20.03
CA GLN A 20 -1.80 21.88 -19.53
C GLN A 20 -0.78 20.80 -19.87
N ARG A 21 -0.35 20.01 -18.86
CA ARG A 21 0.59 18.92 -19.07
C ARG A 21 0.04 17.90 -20.06
N THR A 22 0.90 17.38 -20.93
CA THR A 22 0.61 16.22 -21.78
C THR A 22 0.54 14.94 -20.92
N PRO A 23 0.00 13.81 -21.45
CA PRO A 23 0.06 12.52 -20.75
C PRO A 23 1.49 12.13 -20.37
N THR A 24 2.43 12.27 -21.30
CA THR A 24 3.86 12.00 -21.08
C THR A 24 4.45 12.86 -19.95
N GLU A 25 4.17 14.16 -19.94
CA GLU A 25 4.64 15.07 -18.88
C GLU A 25 4.01 14.73 -17.52
N THR A 26 2.72 14.38 -17.49
CA THR A 26 2.03 13.96 -16.27
C THR A 26 2.64 12.68 -15.71
N MET A 27 2.96 11.70 -16.55
CA MET A 27 3.59 10.45 -16.13
C MET A 27 5.00 10.68 -15.57
N ARG A 28 5.83 11.49 -16.25
CA ARG A 28 7.17 11.85 -15.74
C ARG A 28 7.10 12.54 -14.39
N GLU A 29 6.17 13.47 -14.25
CA GLU A 29 5.98 14.23 -13.00
C GLU A 29 5.52 13.32 -11.86
N PHE A 30 4.57 12.40 -12.14
CA PHE A 30 4.13 11.40 -11.16
C PHE A 30 5.31 10.58 -10.62
N TYR A 31 6.12 10.00 -11.48
CA TYR A 31 7.26 9.20 -11.07
C TYR A 31 8.33 10.03 -10.33
N ARG A 32 8.57 11.28 -10.77
CA ARG A 32 9.48 12.19 -10.08
C ARG A 32 9.01 12.45 -8.65
N MET A 33 7.73 12.80 -8.46
CA MET A 33 7.14 13.05 -7.14
C MET A 33 7.17 11.80 -6.25
N MET A 34 6.89 10.61 -6.78
CA MET A 34 6.97 9.37 -6.03
C MET A 34 8.38 9.12 -5.50
N ARG A 35 9.42 9.33 -6.32
CA ARG A 35 10.82 9.23 -5.88
C ARG A 35 11.22 10.25 -4.83
N GLU A 36 10.74 11.48 -4.99
CA GLU A 36 10.98 12.57 -4.05
C GLU A 36 10.15 12.42 -2.77
N LYS A 37 9.35 11.34 -2.64
CA LYS A 37 8.41 11.09 -1.53
C LYS A 37 7.39 12.21 -1.32
N LYS A 38 7.07 12.94 -2.38
CA LYS A 38 6.01 13.96 -2.45
C LYS A 38 4.67 13.28 -2.74
N PHE A 39 4.23 12.45 -1.80
CA PHE A 39 3.10 11.54 -2.02
C PHE A 39 1.77 12.28 -2.23
N ARG A 40 1.52 13.38 -1.51
CA ARG A 40 0.29 14.15 -1.71
C ARG A 40 0.20 14.72 -3.11
N GLU A 41 1.30 15.25 -3.61
CA GLU A 41 1.40 15.83 -4.95
C GLU A 41 1.31 14.74 -6.01
N ALA A 42 1.99 13.60 -5.85
CA ALA A 42 1.93 12.49 -6.77
C ALA A 42 0.51 11.91 -6.87
N PHE A 43 -0.12 11.60 -5.74
CA PHE A 43 -1.48 11.10 -5.73
C PHE A 43 -2.50 12.15 -6.20
N GLY A 44 -2.23 13.45 -6.02
CA GLY A 44 -3.06 14.54 -6.51
C GLY A 44 -3.18 14.61 -8.04
N ILE A 45 -2.22 14.05 -8.77
CA ILE A 45 -2.26 13.91 -10.25
C ILE A 45 -2.51 12.47 -10.69
N SER A 46 -3.15 11.66 -9.85
CA SER A 46 -3.54 10.28 -10.13
C SER A 46 -4.98 10.02 -9.71
N ILE A 47 -5.49 8.84 -10.07
CA ILE A 47 -6.81 8.36 -9.64
C ILE A 47 -6.93 8.22 -8.12
N TYR A 48 -5.83 8.27 -7.36
CA TYR A 48 -5.84 8.16 -5.90
C TYR A 48 -6.15 9.49 -5.18
N ARG A 49 -6.31 10.59 -5.91
CA ARG A 49 -6.66 11.89 -5.33
C ARG A 49 -7.87 11.81 -4.36
N PRO A 50 -9.01 11.16 -4.69
CA PRO A 50 -10.14 11.05 -3.78
C PRO A 50 -9.84 10.25 -2.50
N ALA A 51 -8.82 9.39 -2.51
CA ALA A 51 -8.41 8.61 -1.33
C ALA A 51 -7.56 9.40 -0.35
N ILE A 52 -6.89 10.48 -0.81
CA ILE A 52 -5.97 11.27 0.03
C ILE A 52 -6.50 12.66 0.39
N GLU A 53 -7.47 13.16 -0.36
CA GLU A 53 -7.97 14.54 -0.26
C GLU A 53 -8.56 14.82 1.13
N ASP A 54 -9.33 13.87 1.67
CA ASP A 54 -10.01 13.94 2.96
C ASP A 54 -9.21 13.34 4.13
N LEU A 55 -7.96 12.92 3.91
CA LEU A 55 -7.10 12.44 5.00
C LEU A 55 -6.62 13.62 5.85
N SER A 56 -6.80 13.51 7.17
CA SER A 56 -6.11 14.38 8.12
C SER A 56 -4.59 14.23 7.99
N THR A 57 -3.84 15.18 8.50
CA THR A 57 -2.37 15.08 8.53
C THR A 57 -1.91 13.81 9.23
N GLN A 58 -2.55 13.46 10.35
CA GLN A 58 -2.19 12.26 11.13
C GLN A 58 -2.50 10.96 10.37
N GLU A 59 -3.66 10.87 9.69
CA GLU A 59 -4.02 9.71 8.85
C GLU A 59 -3.05 9.54 7.68
N PHE A 60 -2.63 10.64 7.09
CA PHE A 60 -1.66 10.61 6.00
C PHE A 60 -0.28 10.15 6.48
N GLU A 61 0.19 10.63 7.64
CA GLU A 61 1.45 10.19 8.23
C GLU A 61 1.41 8.73 8.71
N ASP A 62 0.26 8.25 9.19
CA ASP A 62 0.05 6.83 9.49
C ASP A 62 0.19 5.93 8.25
N LEU A 63 -0.23 6.40 7.07
CA LEU A 63 -0.09 5.70 5.79
C LEU A 63 1.28 5.90 5.12
N ARG A 64 2.10 6.82 5.58
CA ARG A 64 3.41 7.14 4.97
C ARG A 64 4.31 5.92 4.76
N PRO A 65 4.44 4.98 5.72
CA PRO A 65 5.26 3.77 5.51
C PRO A 65 4.79 2.92 4.31
N ASP A 66 3.48 2.84 4.04
CA ASP A 66 2.96 2.12 2.88
C ASP A 66 3.28 2.86 1.58
N PHE A 67 3.16 4.18 1.58
CA PHE A 67 3.54 5.01 0.43
C PHE A 67 5.04 4.92 0.14
N GLU A 68 5.87 4.82 1.17
CA GLU A 68 7.31 4.60 1.02
C GLU A 68 7.63 3.24 0.41
N LYS A 69 6.92 2.17 0.81
CA LYS A 69 7.03 0.85 0.17
C LYS A 69 6.65 0.93 -1.32
N MET A 70 5.57 1.63 -1.66
CA MET A 70 5.19 1.87 -3.06
C MET A 70 6.28 2.62 -3.83
N ALA A 71 6.89 3.65 -3.23
CA ALA A 71 7.97 4.41 -3.85
C ALA A 71 9.24 3.56 -4.08
N VAL A 72 9.55 2.63 -3.19
CA VAL A 72 10.66 1.67 -3.38
C VAL A 72 10.39 0.82 -4.63
N VAL A 73 9.20 0.22 -4.75
CA VAL A 73 8.82 -0.58 -5.93
C VAL A 73 8.90 0.24 -7.23
N VAL A 74 8.44 1.50 -7.20
CA VAL A 74 8.58 2.42 -8.33
C VAL A 74 10.04 2.67 -8.66
N SER A 75 10.90 2.90 -7.66
CA SER A 75 12.32 3.20 -7.85
C SER A 75 13.12 2.01 -8.35
N GLU A 76 12.73 0.79 -7.99
CA GLU A 76 13.35 -0.45 -8.47
C GLU A 76 13.00 -0.75 -9.93
N LYS A 77 11.74 -0.49 -10.32
CA LYS A 77 11.25 -0.80 -11.68
C LYS A 77 11.50 0.31 -12.70
N ILE A 78 11.48 1.55 -12.26
CA ILE A 78 11.59 2.72 -13.16
C ILE A 78 12.97 3.34 -13.01
N PRO A 79 13.77 3.45 -14.08
CA PRO A 79 15.05 4.15 -14.05
C PRO A 79 14.95 5.58 -13.53
N ALA A 80 16.05 6.13 -12.98
CA ALA A 80 16.05 7.48 -12.42
C ALA A 80 15.63 8.54 -13.44
N GLN A 81 16.03 8.39 -14.68
CA GLN A 81 15.52 9.14 -15.82
C GLN A 81 14.43 8.31 -16.49
N VAL A 82 13.17 8.74 -16.31
CA VAL A 82 12.01 8.05 -16.90
C VAL A 82 12.05 8.15 -18.41
N GLU A 83 12.26 7.02 -19.08
CA GLU A 83 12.25 6.92 -20.54
C GLU A 83 10.84 6.54 -21.01
N ILE A 84 10.29 7.32 -21.93
CA ILE A 84 8.99 7.11 -22.54
C ILE A 84 9.19 6.88 -24.03
N SER A 85 8.75 5.71 -24.51
CA SER A 85 8.91 5.29 -25.90
C SER A 85 7.86 5.93 -26.81
N GLY A 86 6.75 6.43 -26.25
CA GLY A 86 5.67 7.07 -27.00
C GLY A 86 4.41 7.21 -26.19
N GLU A 87 3.40 7.88 -26.79
CA GLU A 87 2.05 7.99 -26.23
C GLU A 87 1.01 7.81 -27.34
N GLN A 88 -0.14 7.30 -26.98
CA GLN A 88 -1.32 7.20 -27.82
C GLN A 88 -2.51 7.84 -27.11
N ILE A 89 -3.18 8.79 -27.75
CA ILE A 89 -4.33 9.51 -27.18
C ILE A 89 -5.58 9.14 -27.99
N SER A 90 -6.65 8.78 -27.29
CA SER A 90 -7.97 8.51 -27.84
C SER A 90 -9.04 9.19 -26.98
N GLY A 91 -9.47 10.38 -27.39
CA GLY A 91 -10.41 11.20 -26.61
C GLY A 91 -9.87 11.56 -25.22
N ASP A 92 -10.56 11.12 -24.19
CA ASP A 92 -10.19 11.36 -22.78
C ASP A 92 -9.36 10.24 -22.15
N VAL A 93 -8.80 9.34 -22.95
CA VAL A 93 -7.91 8.25 -22.51
C VAL A 93 -6.59 8.37 -23.26
N ALA A 94 -5.50 8.19 -22.53
CA ALA A 94 -4.17 8.10 -23.11
C ALA A 94 -3.45 6.85 -22.60
N THR A 95 -2.60 6.27 -23.43
CA THR A 95 -1.63 5.24 -23.09
C THR A 95 -0.24 5.78 -23.28
N VAL A 96 0.56 5.78 -22.22
CA VAL A 96 1.97 6.18 -22.26
C VAL A 96 2.82 4.92 -22.13
N PHE A 97 3.75 4.72 -23.06
CA PHE A 97 4.63 3.55 -23.10
C PHE A 97 5.92 3.84 -22.34
N VAL A 98 6.01 3.31 -21.12
CA VAL A 98 7.12 3.56 -20.19
C VAL A 98 8.13 2.42 -20.28
N LYS A 99 9.42 2.75 -20.37
CA LYS A 99 10.50 1.78 -20.24
C LYS A 99 10.71 1.45 -18.79
N VAL A 100 10.58 0.18 -18.42
CA VAL A 100 10.73 -0.33 -17.05
C VAL A 100 11.75 -1.46 -17.02
N LEU A 101 12.25 -1.80 -15.83
CA LEU A 101 13.06 -2.97 -15.60
C LEU A 101 12.18 -4.13 -15.12
N ASP A 102 12.40 -5.32 -15.69
CA ASP A 102 11.78 -6.55 -15.18
C ASP A 102 12.54 -7.09 -13.95
N ALA A 103 12.12 -8.24 -13.41
CA ALA A 103 12.74 -8.86 -12.25
C ALA A 103 14.22 -9.26 -12.48
N ASP A 104 14.61 -9.48 -13.73
CA ASP A 104 15.99 -9.82 -14.12
C ASP A 104 16.82 -8.57 -14.46
N GLY A 105 16.26 -7.37 -14.28
CA GLY A 105 16.89 -6.10 -14.62
C GLY A 105 16.94 -5.78 -16.11
N LYS A 106 16.18 -6.52 -16.95
CA LYS A 106 16.09 -6.26 -18.39
C LYS A 106 15.05 -5.20 -18.67
N GLU A 107 15.34 -4.37 -19.67
CA GLU A 107 14.42 -3.35 -20.13
C GLU A 107 13.22 -3.97 -20.86
N LYS A 108 12.01 -3.52 -20.49
CA LYS A 108 10.76 -3.80 -21.21
C LYS A 108 9.92 -2.54 -21.29
N ILE A 109 8.98 -2.51 -22.21
CA ILE A 109 8.01 -1.42 -22.36
C ILE A 109 6.70 -1.85 -21.72
N GLU A 110 6.22 -1.08 -20.73
CA GLU A 110 4.90 -1.28 -20.13
C GLU A 110 3.96 -0.13 -20.49
N PRO A 111 2.72 -0.42 -20.89
CA PRO A 111 1.70 0.60 -21.10
C PRO A 111 1.19 1.10 -19.74
N ALA A 112 1.11 2.41 -19.60
CA ALA A 112 0.49 3.07 -18.46
C ALA A 112 -0.70 3.91 -18.95
N THR A 113 -1.86 3.74 -18.31
CA THR A 113 -3.08 4.45 -18.67
C THR A 113 -3.18 5.77 -17.92
N LEU A 114 -3.65 6.79 -18.64
CA LEU A 114 -4.07 8.07 -18.08
C LEU A 114 -5.47 8.40 -18.58
N ILE A 115 -6.23 9.08 -17.77
CA ILE A 115 -7.56 9.58 -18.13
C ILE A 115 -7.61 11.09 -17.95
N LYS A 116 -8.49 11.75 -18.70
CA LYS A 116 -8.69 13.18 -18.61
C LYS A 116 -9.86 13.49 -17.69
N ILE A 117 -9.61 14.27 -16.64
CA ILE A 117 -10.60 14.72 -15.66
C ILE A 117 -10.47 16.23 -15.54
N ASP A 118 -11.57 16.96 -15.67
CA ASP A 118 -11.60 18.42 -15.58
C ASP A 118 -10.52 19.09 -16.46
N ASN A 119 -10.38 18.54 -17.66
CA ASN A 119 -9.39 18.96 -18.66
C ASN A 119 -7.92 18.69 -18.27
N ALA A 120 -7.61 17.97 -17.19
CA ALA A 120 -6.26 17.58 -16.77
C ALA A 120 -6.04 16.07 -16.94
N TRP A 121 -4.85 15.65 -17.35
CA TRP A 121 -4.47 14.24 -17.38
C TRP A 121 -4.10 13.76 -15.98
N VAL A 122 -4.65 12.62 -15.58
CA VAL A 122 -4.35 11.92 -14.32
C VAL A 122 -3.94 10.49 -14.58
N VAL A 123 -3.00 9.98 -13.79
CA VAL A 123 -2.47 8.62 -13.92
C VAL A 123 -3.48 7.61 -13.38
N GLY A 124 -3.85 6.63 -14.18
CA GLY A 124 -4.76 5.54 -13.86
C GLY A 124 -5.92 5.42 -14.85
N ASP A 125 -6.83 4.49 -14.61
CA ASP A 125 -7.98 4.17 -15.44
C ASP A 125 -9.32 4.52 -14.76
N LYS A 126 -10.43 4.47 -15.53
CA LYS A 126 -11.77 4.85 -15.04
C LYS A 126 -12.32 3.87 -14.01
N ASP A 127 -12.13 2.57 -14.22
CA ASP A 127 -12.71 1.54 -13.34
C ASP A 127 -12.04 1.61 -11.96
N SER A 128 -10.72 1.74 -11.96
CA SER A 128 -9.95 1.95 -10.72
C SER A 128 -10.32 3.26 -10.02
N LEU A 129 -10.55 4.35 -10.77
CA LEU A 129 -11.04 5.62 -10.20
C LEU A 129 -12.37 5.47 -9.47
N GLU A 130 -13.33 4.72 -10.06
CA GLU A 130 -14.62 4.48 -9.43
C GLU A 130 -14.48 3.69 -8.11
N MET A 131 -13.61 2.67 -8.07
CA MET A 131 -13.29 1.94 -6.84
C MET A 131 -12.68 2.86 -5.78
N VAL A 132 -11.72 3.70 -6.17
CA VAL A 132 -11.09 4.67 -5.26
C VAL A 132 -12.10 5.69 -4.73
N ARG A 133 -12.96 6.24 -5.59
CA ARG A 133 -14.04 7.18 -5.19
C ARG A 133 -15.01 6.56 -4.21
N LYS A 134 -15.43 5.30 -4.47
CA LYS A 134 -16.34 4.56 -3.59
C LYS A 134 -15.73 4.31 -2.21
N ALA A 135 -14.46 3.97 -2.15
CA ALA A 135 -13.74 3.73 -0.89
C ALA A 135 -13.35 5.04 -0.18
N GLY A 136 -13.10 6.13 -0.95
CA GLY A 136 -12.66 7.41 -0.43
C GLY A 136 -11.42 7.26 0.46
N LYS A 137 -11.37 8.01 1.55
CA LYS A 137 -10.23 7.99 2.49
C LYS A 137 -9.92 6.61 3.11
N LYS A 138 -10.83 5.63 2.98
CA LYS A 138 -10.59 4.27 3.49
C LYS A 138 -9.73 3.43 2.55
N PHE A 139 -9.56 3.85 1.29
CA PHE A 139 -8.94 3.03 0.24
C PHE A 139 -7.59 2.44 0.66
N PHE A 140 -6.66 3.26 1.09
CA PHE A 140 -5.33 2.80 1.48
C PHE A 140 -5.33 2.00 2.78
N PHE A 141 -6.20 2.32 3.74
CA PHE A 141 -6.37 1.52 4.95
C PHE A 141 -6.92 0.12 4.64
N GLU A 142 -7.90 0.01 3.74
CA GLU A 142 -8.43 -1.28 3.30
C GLU A 142 -7.36 -2.10 2.55
N ALA A 143 -6.56 -1.45 1.70
CA ALA A 143 -5.45 -2.11 1.02
C ALA A 143 -4.41 -2.65 2.03
N ARG A 144 -4.02 -1.85 3.04
CA ARG A 144 -3.15 -2.27 4.14
C ARG A 144 -3.74 -3.46 4.90
N ILE A 145 -5.02 -3.37 5.30
CA ILE A 145 -5.72 -4.42 6.04
C ILE A 145 -5.70 -5.74 5.26
N ASN A 146 -5.98 -5.69 3.97
CA ASN A 146 -5.98 -6.88 3.11
C ASN A 146 -4.57 -7.49 2.99
N ALA A 147 -3.53 -6.67 2.83
CA ALA A 147 -2.14 -7.13 2.81
C ALA A 147 -1.78 -7.82 4.13
N HIS A 148 -2.06 -7.17 5.26
CA HIS A 148 -1.77 -7.75 6.58
C HIS A 148 -2.56 -9.03 6.84
N HIS A 149 -3.80 -9.16 6.37
CA HIS A 149 -4.55 -10.42 6.50
C HIS A 149 -3.85 -11.58 5.77
N SER A 150 -3.28 -11.33 4.59
CA SER A 150 -2.49 -12.32 3.86
C SER A 150 -1.23 -12.69 4.65
N ASP A 151 -0.46 -11.70 5.12
CA ASP A 151 0.76 -11.91 5.91
C ASP A 151 0.49 -12.72 7.19
N VAL A 152 -0.66 -12.46 7.85
CA VAL A 152 -1.07 -13.21 9.05
C VAL A 152 -1.37 -14.66 8.71
N GLN A 153 -2.06 -14.95 7.61
CA GLN A 153 -2.35 -16.32 7.18
C GLN A 153 -1.07 -17.09 6.89
N ASP A 154 -0.11 -16.47 6.22
CA ASP A 154 1.21 -17.05 5.95
C ASP A 154 1.98 -17.34 7.25
N MET A 155 1.95 -16.39 8.21
CA MET A 155 2.57 -16.57 9.51
C MET A 155 1.91 -17.69 10.33
N LEU A 156 0.59 -17.77 10.34
CA LEU A 156 -0.14 -18.86 11.02
C LEU A 156 0.18 -20.22 10.41
N THR A 157 0.31 -20.30 9.09
CA THR A 157 0.77 -21.50 8.39
C THR A 157 2.18 -21.89 8.84
N ARG A 158 3.09 -20.92 8.91
CA ARG A 158 4.44 -21.12 9.41
C ARG A 158 4.47 -21.61 10.87
N ILE A 159 3.65 -21.04 11.75
CA ILE A 159 3.51 -21.49 13.15
C ILE A 159 3.04 -22.94 13.21
N SER A 160 2.04 -23.32 12.40
CA SER A 160 1.55 -24.70 12.35
C SER A 160 2.65 -25.69 11.97
N LEU A 161 3.41 -25.38 10.91
CA LEU A 161 4.55 -26.20 10.48
C LEU A 161 5.66 -26.24 11.54
N ALA A 162 5.96 -25.12 12.18
CA ALA A 162 6.94 -25.02 13.24
C ALA A 162 6.60 -25.94 14.42
N GLN A 163 5.33 -26.03 14.81
CA GLN A 163 4.86 -26.90 15.87
C GLN A 163 5.06 -28.40 15.51
N VAL A 164 4.77 -28.77 14.26
CA VAL A 164 5.01 -30.16 13.78
C VAL A 164 6.49 -30.49 13.85
N VAL A 165 7.36 -29.64 13.31
CA VAL A 165 8.82 -29.86 13.32
C VAL A 165 9.37 -29.91 14.74
N TYR A 166 8.96 -28.99 15.61
CA TYR A 166 9.39 -28.95 17.00
C TYR A 166 9.02 -30.23 17.75
N SER A 167 7.77 -30.69 17.61
CA SER A 167 7.28 -31.88 18.33
C SER A 167 8.02 -33.15 17.93
N GLN A 168 8.44 -33.27 16.67
CA GLN A 168 9.24 -34.45 16.21
C GLN A 168 10.58 -34.56 16.93
N GLY A 169 11.23 -33.44 17.24
CA GLY A 169 12.50 -33.40 17.97
C GLY A 169 12.36 -33.41 19.50
N HIS A 170 11.15 -33.30 20.05
CA HIS A 170 10.89 -33.10 21.47
C HIS A 170 9.88 -34.09 22.07
N ASN A 171 9.96 -35.38 21.65
CA ASN A 171 9.11 -36.46 22.16
C ASN A 171 7.59 -36.17 22.07
N GLY A 172 7.15 -35.53 21.00
CA GLY A 172 5.75 -35.16 20.76
C GLY A 172 5.26 -34.00 21.59
N GLN A 173 6.16 -33.21 22.21
CA GLN A 173 5.81 -31.99 22.92
C GLN A 173 5.87 -30.78 21.96
N PHE A 174 4.87 -29.93 22.04
CA PHE A 174 4.81 -28.68 21.28
C PHE A 174 5.61 -27.54 21.95
N GLY A 175 6.06 -26.57 21.18
CA GLY A 175 6.83 -25.41 21.66
C GLY A 175 5.95 -24.20 22.02
N ASN A 176 6.40 -23.38 22.98
CA ASN A 176 5.90 -22.02 23.18
C ASN A 176 6.64 -21.05 22.23
N THR A 177 6.24 -19.77 22.25
CA THR A 177 6.83 -18.74 21.35
C THR A 177 8.35 -18.68 21.47
N ALA A 178 8.90 -18.61 22.70
CA ALA A 178 10.34 -18.48 22.91
C ALA A 178 11.12 -19.71 22.45
N GLU A 179 10.57 -20.89 22.66
CA GLU A 179 11.17 -22.16 22.24
C GLU A 179 11.21 -22.26 20.70
N LEU A 180 10.13 -21.88 20.00
CA LEU A 180 10.09 -21.89 18.54
C LEU A 180 11.03 -20.85 17.92
N ILE A 181 11.15 -19.66 18.53
CA ILE A 181 12.12 -18.63 18.12
C ILE A 181 13.55 -19.15 18.33
N THR A 182 13.85 -19.74 19.50
CA THR A 182 15.18 -20.27 19.81
C THR A 182 15.56 -21.40 18.84
N ALA A 183 14.61 -22.24 18.46
CA ALA A 183 14.81 -23.29 17.45
C ALA A 183 14.90 -22.76 16.00
N GLY A 184 14.74 -21.44 15.78
CA GLY A 184 14.79 -20.82 14.45
C GLY A 184 13.60 -21.18 13.55
N LEU A 185 12.52 -21.72 14.11
CA LEU A 185 11.35 -22.19 13.37
C LEU A 185 10.36 -21.05 13.05
N VAL A 186 10.33 -20.03 13.90
CA VAL A 186 9.58 -18.78 13.66
C VAL A 186 10.51 -17.57 13.81
N PRO A 187 10.21 -16.44 13.16
CA PRO A 187 11.05 -15.25 13.23
C PRO A 187 10.98 -14.57 14.60
N LYS A 188 12.05 -13.84 14.98
CA LYS A 188 12.12 -13.09 16.24
C LYS A 188 11.12 -11.96 16.35
N ASP A 189 10.75 -11.36 15.22
CA ASP A 189 9.77 -10.26 15.11
C ASP A 189 8.31 -10.74 15.24
N LEU A 190 8.09 -12.04 15.48
CA LEU A 190 6.76 -12.59 15.76
C LEU A 190 6.08 -11.89 16.96
N GLU A 191 6.85 -11.50 17.98
CA GLU A 191 6.35 -10.82 19.16
C GLU A 191 6.06 -9.33 18.91
N GLY A 192 6.57 -8.76 17.80
CA GLY A 192 6.36 -7.39 17.38
C GLY A 192 5.14 -7.22 16.46
N THR A 193 4.70 -5.98 16.31
CA THR A 193 3.57 -5.64 15.40
C THR A 193 4.01 -4.96 14.11
N GLU A 194 5.31 -4.74 13.94
CA GLU A 194 5.85 -3.88 12.87
C GLU A 194 5.76 -4.51 11.48
N SER A 195 5.95 -5.83 11.38
CA SER A 195 5.97 -6.52 10.09
C SER A 195 4.58 -6.83 9.56
N THR A 196 3.68 -7.36 10.40
CA THR A 196 2.35 -7.82 10.00
C THR A 196 1.20 -6.92 10.46
N GLY A 197 1.46 -5.94 11.32
CA GLY A 197 0.43 -5.13 11.99
C GLY A 197 -0.43 -5.91 12.98
N TYR A 198 0.02 -7.11 13.39
CA TYR A 198 -0.68 -8.01 14.30
C TYR A 198 0.19 -8.43 15.48
N ARG A 199 -0.44 -8.72 16.62
CA ARG A 199 0.17 -9.35 17.78
C ARG A 199 -0.11 -10.84 17.75
N PHE A 200 0.94 -11.66 17.76
CA PHE A 200 0.83 -13.11 17.83
C PHE A 200 1.14 -13.59 19.23
N GLN A 201 0.38 -14.60 19.67
CA GLN A 201 0.64 -15.32 20.92
C GLN A 201 0.48 -16.81 20.67
N ILE A 202 1.43 -17.61 21.18
CA ILE A 202 1.40 -19.07 21.10
C ILE A 202 1.30 -19.62 22.52
N PHE A 203 0.26 -20.39 22.77
CA PHE A 203 -0.05 -20.99 24.04
C PHE A 203 0.15 -22.50 23.94
N ARG A 204 0.81 -23.07 24.96
CA ARG A 204 1.01 -24.49 25.09
C ARG A 204 0.35 -24.95 26.39
N ALA A 205 -0.36 -26.09 26.37
CA ALA A 205 -0.88 -26.71 27.58
C ALA A 205 0.26 -27.17 28.51
N ALA A 206 0.01 -27.28 29.81
CA ALA A 206 1.02 -27.63 30.80
C ALA A 206 1.67 -29.01 30.56
N ASP A 207 0.93 -29.95 29.96
CA ASP A 207 1.42 -31.27 29.61
C ASP A 207 2.22 -31.30 28.29
N GLY A 208 2.28 -30.17 27.57
CA GLY A 208 2.94 -30.02 26.27
C GLY A 208 2.25 -30.75 25.11
N LYS A 209 1.07 -31.32 25.30
CA LYS A 209 0.40 -32.20 24.31
C LYS A 209 -0.58 -31.47 23.41
N SER A 210 -0.91 -30.22 23.73
CA SER A 210 -1.76 -29.37 22.90
C SER A 210 -1.25 -27.93 22.89
N TRP A 211 -1.64 -27.21 21.88
CA TRP A 211 -1.28 -25.82 21.68
C TRP A 211 -2.36 -25.09 20.89
N TYR A 212 -2.36 -23.78 20.97
CA TYR A 212 -3.09 -22.89 20.08
C TYR A 212 -2.32 -21.59 19.92
N ALA A 213 -2.61 -20.85 18.88
CA ALA A 213 -2.10 -19.51 18.66
C ALA A 213 -3.23 -18.54 18.36
N THR A 214 -3.05 -17.28 18.74
CA THR A 214 -3.94 -16.18 18.38
C THR A 214 -3.16 -15.10 17.65
N ALA A 215 -3.86 -14.34 16.81
CA ALA A 215 -3.34 -13.14 16.17
C ALA A 215 -4.43 -12.06 16.19
N GLU A 216 -4.15 -10.94 16.86
CA GLU A 216 -5.04 -9.80 16.94
C GLU A 216 -4.43 -8.59 16.24
N PRO A 217 -5.24 -7.76 15.52
CA PRO A 217 -4.73 -6.53 14.93
C PRO A 217 -4.22 -5.58 16.02
N ALA A 218 -3.05 -4.99 15.81
CA ALA A 218 -2.49 -3.99 16.72
C ALA A 218 -3.43 -2.79 16.89
N GLN A 219 -4.12 -2.42 15.81
CA GLN A 219 -5.15 -1.38 15.77
C GLN A 219 -6.30 -1.84 14.88
N HIS A 220 -7.46 -2.19 15.50
CA HIS A 220 -8.65 -2.60 14.76
C HIS A 220 -9.13 -1.51 13.79
N GLY A 221 -9.39 -1.91 12.54
CA GLY A 221 -9.79 -0.99 11.46
C GLY A 221 -8.66 -0.16 10.85
N ARG A 222 -7.41 -0.34 11.30
CA ARG A 222 -6.21 0.34 10.79
C ARG A 222 -5.15 -0.64 10.31
N THR A 223 -4.73 -1.57 11.17
CA THR A 223 -3.75 -2.59 10.80
C THR A 223 -4.40 -3.92 10.47
N GLY A 224 -5.65 -4.14 10.86
CA GLY A 224 -6.42 -5.34 10.59
C GLY A 224 -7.85 -5.20 11.07
N ARG A 225 -8.69 -6.13 10.68
CA ARG A 225 -10.09 -6.18 11.08
C ARG A 225 -10.43 -7.51 11.75
N LEU A 226 -9.91 -8.61 11.20
CA LEU A 226 -10.15 -9.94 11.73
C LEU A 226 -9.12 -10.28 12.80
N SER A 227 -9.56 -10.95 13.87
CA SER A 227 -8.71 -11.71 14.76
C SER A 227 -8.72 -13.17 14.35
N PHE A 228 -7.61 -13.85 14.59
CA PHE A 228 -7.40 -15.24 14.17
C PHE A 228 -7.12 -16.13 15.38
N TYR A 229 -7.53 -17.37 15.25
CA TYR A 229 -7.24 -18.47 16.17
C TYR A 229 -6.76 -19.67 15.34
N LEU A 230 -5.67 -20.29 15.77
CA LEU A 230 -5.09 -21.47 15.13
C LEU A 230 -4.89 -22.56 16.18
N ASP A 231 -5.30 -23.77 15.87
CA ASP A 231 -4.96 -24.99 16.61
C ASP A 231 -4.72 -26.16 15.63
N ALA A 232 -4.60 -27.37 16.15
CA ALA A 232 -4.41 -28.58 15.33
C ALA A 232 -5.56 -28.84 14.34
N SER A 233 -6.75 -28.25 14.55
CA SER A 233 -7.90 -28.38 13.65
C SER A 233 -7.91 -27.33 12.52
N GLY A 234 -7.01 -26.34 12.57
CA GLY A 234 -6.87 -25.31 11.54
C GLY A 234 -7.10 -23.88 12.02
N VAL A 235 -7.15 -22.96 11.06
CA VAL A 235 -7.33 -21.51 11.29
C VAL A 235 -8.81 -21.16 11.32
N ARG A 236 -9.21 -20.33 12.28
CA ARG A 236 -10.50 -19.66 12.37
C ARG A 236 -10.29 -18.16 12.47
N SER A 237 -11.19 -17.38 11.93
CA SER A 237 -11.13 -15.92 11.99
C SER A 237 -12.50 -15.30 12.24
N GLY A 238 -12.49 -14.09 12.80
CA GLY A 238 -13.72 -13.32 13.01
C GLY A 238 -13.43 -11.87 13.38
N ASP A 239 -14.35 -10.97 13.04
CA ASP A 239 -14.28 -9.58 13.51
C ASP A 239 -14.87 -9.51 14.93
N VAL A 240 -13.97 -9.40 15.89
CA VAL A 240 -14.28 -9.28 17.33
C VAL A 240 -13.78 -7.95 17.92
N GLY A 241 -13.67 -6.93 17.07
CA GLY A 241 -13.27 -5.58 17.48
C GLY A 241 -11.81 -5.51 17.97
N GLY A 242 -10.91 -6.31 17.38
CA GLY A 242 -9.49 -6.31 17.74
C GLY A 242 -9.15 -7.07 19.03
N LYS A 243 -10.10 -7.79 19.61
CA LYS A 243 -9.88 -8.66 20.78
C LYS A 243 -9.43 -10.05 20.33
N PRO A 244 -8.82 -10.85 21.21
CA PRO A 244 -8.54 -12.27 20.93
C PRO A 244 -9.81 -13.02 20.53
N LEU A 245 -9.70 -13.84 19.48
CA LEU A 245 -10.77 -14.76 19.09
C LEU A 245 -10.74 -15.97 20.02
N ILE A 246 -11.77 -16.07 20.88
CA ILE A 246 -11.91 -17.19 21.83
C ILE A 246 -12.78 -18.26 21.18
N VAL A 247 -12.21 -19.44 20.99
CA VAL A 247 -12.95 -20.63 20.56
C VAL A 247 -13.29 -21.44 21.80
N LYS A 248 -14.56 -21.58 22.10
CA LYS A 248 -15.02 -22.51 23.16
C LYS A 248 -14.98 -23.93 22.56
N ASN A 249 -14.16 -24.81 23.13
CA ASN A 249 -14.16 -26.24 22.87
C ASN A 249 -15.38 -26.88 23.51
#